data_1adbe1d76054721cedc01f88311515a9
#
_entry.id   1adbe1d76054721cedc01f88311515a9
#
_cell.length_a   1.000
_cell.length_b   1.000
_cell.length_c   1.000
_cell.angle_alpha   90.00
_cell.angle_beta   90.00
_cell.angle_gamma   90.00
#
_symmetry.space_group_name_H-M   'P 1'
#
loop_
_entity.id
_entity.type
_entity.pdbx_description
1 polymer ?
#
loop_
_entity_poly.entity_id
_entity_poly.type
_entity_poly.pdbx_seq_one_letter_code
_entity_poly.pdbx_strand_id
1 'polypeptide(L)'
;MNYLSKFMVKINNQLIITIIVVIILTLGMFGIVLPMSIKYLVNHKMYHILLEEQQAFIQEEEAYREGPITDVYHYTFLDNAPLYEEEQLDPEILHHLMMYPEFFKGIKGEATKAEQVVSFHMYKTPNEHIYYLINKIRPGEMLVSYKVDNTSEVLAHELLMNTLSIAVFIFILILIVFLKWTSRLINNLKDIQGVLDTIEGDNLRNAIPTNNYTEEFQEVMCSLDRMRKRLCEEEEAKQQMLHNISHDLKTPLAVIKNYAEGIIDGVYPYGTVEETAHIIYNHAERLEKKVQGLLYLNRLEYLRGIHEAPQWFEMGLLVQEVVSYMKDYEGRQTIEVDTDQSEFKGDPEKWRIVLENLIDNAKRYAKHKICIRVEQDSLSIYNDGEPISIELQTKIFQPFEKGVDGVTGLGLAIVKKTIELYNYEITVCNEEKGVTFTIF
;
A
#
# COMPACT_ATOMS: atom_id res chain seq x y z
N MET A 1 5.06 19.30 4.18
CA MET A 1 5.62 19.15 5.55
C MET A 1 4.57 18.86 6.64
N ASN A 2 3.38 19.45 6.67
CA ASN A 2 2.42 19.29 7.79
C ASN A 2 1.61 17.96 7.82
N TYR A 3 1.48 17.23 6.73
CA TYR A 3 0.61 16.03 6.66
C TYR A 3 1.32 14.76 7.17
N LEU A 4 2.56 14.53 6.77
CA LEU A 4 3.36 13.37 7.20
C LEU A 4 3.75 13.43 8.67
N SER A 5 4.08 14.61 9.19
CA SER A 5 4.36 14.78 10.63
C SER A 5 3.11 14.50 11.48
N LYS A 6 1.92 14.95 11.05
CA LYS A 6 0.63 14.61 11.68
C LYS A 6 0.32 13.11 11.60
N PHE A 7 0.64 12.48 10.46
CA PHE A 7 0.45 11.04 10.26
C PHE A 7 1.37 10.21 11.18
N MET A 8 2.63 10.59 11.31
CA MET A 8 3.58 9.93 12.23
C MET A 8 3.19 10.09 13.70
N VAL A 9 2.72 11.28 14.12
CA VAL A 9 2.18 11.49 15.47
C VAL A 9 0.96 10.61 15.70
N LYS A 10 0.09 10.45 14.71
CA LYS A 10 -1.10 9.59 14.81
C LYS A 10 -0.74 8.11 14.94
N ILE A 11 0.25 7.62 14.19
CA ILE A 11 0.77 6.24 14.30
C ILE A 11 1.39 6.01 15.68
N ASN A 12 2.21 6.94 16.17
CA ASN A 12 2.84 6.83 17.49
C ASN A 12 1.79 6.78 18.60
N ASN A 13 0.74 7.60 18.52
CA ASN A 13 -0.37 7.58 19.48
C ASN A 13 -1.18 6.28 19.41
N GLN A 14 -1.45 5.74 18.22
CA GLN A 14 -2.12 4.46 18.06
C GLN A 14 -1.31 3.30 18.64
N LEU A 15 0.01 3.29 18.43
CA LEU A 15 0.91 2.31 19.03
C LEU A 15 0.90 2.38 20.55
N ILE A 16 0.97 3.56 21.14
CA ILE A 16 0.90 3.76 22.60
C ILE A 16 -0.44 3.24 23.14
N ILE A 17 -1.56 3.56 22.48
CA ILE A 17 -2.89 3.07 22.88
C ILE A 17 -2.94 1.55 22.80
N THR A 18 -2.42 0.93 21.76
CA THR A 18 -2.39 -0.53 21.60
C THR A 18 -1.56 -1.18 22.74
N ILE A 19 -0.42 -0.61 23.07
CA ILE A 19 0.42 -1.09 24.21
C ILE A 19 -0.37 -1.01 25.51
N ILE A 20 -1.03 0.12 25.79
CA ILE A 20 -1.84 0.30 27.01
C ILE A 20 -2.97 -0.74 27.08
N VAL A 21 -3.66 -0.98 25.96
CA VAL A 21 -4.75 -1.98 25.89
C VAL A 21 -4.20 -3.39 26.17
N VAL A 22 -3.06 -3.77 25.58
CA VAL A 22 -2.42 -5.06 25.83
C VAL A 22 -2.02 -5.20 27.30
N ILE A 23 -1.47 -4.15 27.91
CA ILE A 23 -1.11 -4.14 29.35
C ILE A 23 -2.36 -4.33 30.20
N ILE A 24 -3.46 -3.63 29.94
CA ILE A 24 -4.71 -3.76 30.71
C ILE A 24 -5.29 -5.17 30.57
N LEU A 25 -5.30 -5.73 29.36
CA LEU A 25 -5.80 -7.09 29.12
C LEU A 25 -4.94 -8.15 29.83
N THR A 26 -3.62 -8.02 29.79
CA THR A 26 -2.72 -8.96 30.49
C THR A 26 -2.84 -8.85 32.00
N LEU A 27 -2.92 -7.64 32.55
CA LEU A 27 -3.17 -7.44 33.99
C LEU A 27 -4.54 -8.00 34.42
N GLY A 28 -5.58 -7.83 33.61
CA GLY A 28 -6.92 -8.41 33.86
C GLY A 28 -6.88 -9.94 33.83
N MET A 29 -6.21 -10.53 32.87
CA MET A 29 -6.08 -11.97 32.74
C MET A 29 -5.34 -12.59 33.96
N PHE A 30 -4.18 -12.03 34.32
CA PHE A 30 -3.39 -12.57 35.43
C PHE A 30 -3.89 -12.16 36.81
N GLY A 31 -4.50 -10.96 36.94
CA GLY A 31 -5.01 -10.48 38.24
C GLY A 31 -6.37 -11.04 38.62
N ILE A 32 -7.22 -11.43 37.67
CA ILE A 32 -8.59 -11.86 37.94
C ILE A 32 -8.83 -13.32 37.50
N VAL A 33 -8.55 -13.62 36.22
CA VAL A 33 -8.92 -14.92 35.63
C VAL A 33 -8.10 -16.05 36.23
N LEU A 34 -6.79 -15.87 36.36
CA LEU A 34 -5.88 -16.91 36.87
C LEU A 34 -6.21 -17.30 38.33
N PRO A 35 -6.38 -16.36 39.31
CA PRO A 35 -6.76 -16.71 40.64
C PRO A 35 -8.11 -17.42 40.72
N MET A 36 -9.10 -16.98 39.94
CA MET A 36 -10.40 -17.65 39.86
C MET A 36 -10.29 -19.07 39.35
N SER A 37 -9.49 -19.30 38.32
CA SER A 37 -9.24 -20.61 37.70
C SER A 37 -8.55 -21.58 38.67
N ILE A 38 -7.53 -21.09 39.40
CA ILE A 38 -6.84 -21.91 40.40
C ILE A 38 -7.80 -22.29 41.54
N LYS A 39 -8.57 -21.34 42.05
CA LYS A 39 -9.56 -21.61 43.08
C LYS A 39 -10.63 -22.61 42.63
N TYR A 40 -11.11 -22.46 41.40
CA TYR A 40 -12.06 -23.43 40.82
C TYR A 40 -11.43 -24.83 40.73
N LEU A 41 -10.17 -24.94 40.25
CA LEU A 41 -9.48 -26.21 40.13
C LEU A 41 -9.30 -26.93 41.49
N VAL A 42 -8.89 -26.16 42.51
CA VAL A 42 -8.73 -26.70 43.88
C VAL A 42 -10.06 -27.20 44.41
N ASN A 43 -11.13 -26.41 44.35
CA ASN A 43 -12.44 -26.81 44.80
C ASN A 43 -12.97 -28.04 44.06
N HIS A 44 -12.78 -28.08 42.74
CA HIS A 44 -13.20 -29.21 41.91
C HIS A 44 -12.45 -30.51 42.25
N LYS A 45 -11.15 -30.40 42.49
CA LYS A 45 -10.31 -31.54 42.89
C LYS A 45 -10.73 -32.06 44.29
N MET A 46 -10.97 -31.16 45.24
CA MET A 46 -11.42 -31.54 46.56
C MET A 46 -12.81 -32.21 46.55
N TYR A 47 -13.72 -31.69 45.72
CA TYR A 47 -15.00 -32.34 45.50
C TYR A 47 -14.85 -33.76 44.97
N HIS A 48 -14.01 -34.00 43.98
CA HIS A 48 -13.76 -35.34 43.43
C HIS A 48 -13.19 -36.29 44.48
N ILE A 49 -12.18 -35.85 45.23
CA ILE A 49 -11.58 -36.66 46.29
C ILE A 49 -12.63 -37.07 47.31
N LEU A 50 -13.43 -36.11 47.81
CA LEU A 50 -14.48 -36.39 48.79
C LEU A 50 -15.55 -37.33 48.22
N LEU A 51 -15.92 -37.18 46.96
CA LEU A 51 -16.93 -38.01 46.30
C LEU A 51 -16.46 -39.44 46.12
N GLU A 52 -15.25 -39.64 45.63
CA GLU A 52 -14.62 -40.97 45.40
C GLU A 52 -14.47 -41.70 46.74
N GLU A 53 -13.93 -41.03 47.75
CA GLU A 53 -13.76 -41.63 49.08
C GLU A 53 -15.10 -41.95 49.75
N GLN A 54 -16.11 -41.09 49.63
CA GLN A 54 -17.43 -41.35 50.14
C GLN A 54 -18.12 -42.52 49.46
N GLN A 55 -17.93 -42.65 48.12
CA GLN A 55 -18.46 -43.78 47.36
C GLN A 55 -17.78 -45.09 47.74
N ALA A 56 -16.47 -45.10 47.96
CA ALA A 56 -15.71 -46.22 48.43
C ALA A 56 -16.15 -46.63 49.83
N PHE A 57 -16.34 -45.68 50.71
CA PHE A 57 -16.83 -45.94 52.07
C PHE A 57 -18.23 -46.57 52.09
N ILE A 58 -19.16 -46.15 51.22
CA ILE A 58 -20.49 -46.72 51.10
C ILE A 58 -20.45 -48.14 50.55
N GLN A 59 -19.51 -48.47 49.67
CA GLN A 59 -19.42 -49.81 49.02
C GLN A 59 -18.65 -50.83 49.83
N GLU A 60 -17.69 -50.42 50.67
CA GLU A 60 -16.79 -51.31 51.41
C GLU A 60 -16.85 -51.04 52.92
N GLU A 61 -18.02 -51.22 53.52
CA GLU A 61 -18.24 -50.98 54.98
C GLU A 61 -17.33 -51.86 55.89
N GLU A 62 -16.76 -52.99 55.35
CA GLU A 62 -15.86 -53.85 56.11
C GLU A 62 -14.36 -53.52 55.99
N ALA A 63 -13.90 -52.87 54.89
CA ALA A 63 -12.49 -52.57 54.69
C ALA A 63 -11.99 -51.28 55.41
N TYR A 64 -12.88 -50.40 55.81
CA TYR A 64 -12.58 -49.11 56.47
C TYR A 64 -12.32 -49.20 57.98
N ARG A 65 -12.28 -50.41 58.53
CA ARG A 65 -12.01 -50.59 59.99
C ARG A 65 -10.56 -50.36 60.40
N GLU A 66 -9.61 -50.14 59.45
CA GLU A 66 -8.17 -49.94 59.73
C GLU A 66 -7.73 -48.44 59.71
N GLY A 67 -8.65 -47.47 59.59
CA GLY A 67 -8.37 -46.03 59.52
C GLY A 67 -8.42 -45.43 58.11
N PRO A 68 -8.57 -44.11 57.94
CA PRO A 68 -8.68 -43.50 56.65
C PRO A 68 -7.38 -43.66 55.83
N ILE A 69 -7.48 -44.20 54.62
CA ILE A 69 -6.36 -44.33 53.65
C ILE A 69 -5.93 -42.96 53.16
N THR A 70 -6.84 -41.96 53.26
CA THR A 70 -6.63 -40.55 52.89
C THR A 70 -7.15 -39.72 54.08
N ASP A 71 -6.60 -38.51 54.30
CA ASP A 71 -7.07 -37.56 55.34
C ASP A 71 -8.53 -37.09 55.12
N VAL A 72 -9.42 -38.02 54.78
CA VAL A 72 -10.88 -37.82 54.62
C VAL A 72 -11.57 -38.61 55.70
N TYR A 73 -12.38 -37.89 56.49
CA TYR A 73 -13.09 -38.44 57.62
C TYR A 73 -14.57 -38.58 57.29
N HIS A 74 -15.19 -39.69 57.74
CA HIS A 74 -16.59 -39.98 57.47
C HIS A 74 -17.35 -40.00 58.79
N TYR A 75 -18.46 -39.26 58.85
CA TYR A 75 -19.29 -39.14 60.00
C TYR A 75 -20.74 -39.32 59.60
N THR A 76 -21.46 -40.29 60.28
CA THR A 76 -22.83 -40.57 60.01
C THR A 76 -23.67 -40.06 61.23
N PHE A 77 -24.76 -39.36 60.97
CA PHE A 77 -25.70 -38.91 62.04
C PHE A 77 -27.12 -39.09 61.59
N LEU A 78 -27.98 -39.28 62.64
CA LEU A 78 -29.43 -39.37 62.50
C LEU A 78 -30.07 -38.00 62.81
N ASP A 79 -31.13 -37.66 62.10
CA ASP A 79 -31.76 -36.34 62.15
C ASP A 79 -32.30 -35.99 63.57
N ASN A 80 -32.69 -37.02 64.32
CA ASN A 80 -33.31 -36.87 65.71
C ASN A 80 -32.36 -37.27 66.86
N ALA A 81 -31.10 -37.69 66.60
CA ALA A 81 -30.15 -38.07 67.61
C ALA A 81 -29.31 -36.88 68.09
N PRO A 82 -28.80 -36.87 69.33
CA PRO A 82 -27.78 -35.93 69.73
C PRO A 82 -26.55 -36.09 68.86
N LEU A 83 -25.74 -35.02 68.67
CA LEU A 83 -24.60 -34.95 67.71
C LEU A 83 -23.56 -36.07 67.92
N TYR A 84 -23.57 -36.77 69.10
CA TYR A 84 -22.62 -37.86 69.40
C TYR A 84 -23.15 -38.76 70.55
N GLU A 85 -22.96 -40.07 70.40
CA GLU A 85 -22.77 -40.99 71.52
C GLU A 85 -21.27 -41.21 71.63
N GLU A 86 -20.62 -40.71 72.70
CA GLU A 86 -19.17 -40.63 72.91
C GLU A 86 -18.40 -41.97 72.79
N GLU A 87 -19.09 -43.11 72.91
CA GLU A 87 -18.47 -44.42 72.99
C GLU A 87 -18.16 -45.10 71.66
N GLN A 88 -18.50 -44.48 70.52
CA GLN A 88 -18.33 -45.11 69.17
C GLN A 88 -17.65 -44.24 68.13
N LEU A 89 -17.14 -43.04 68.45
CA LEU A 89 -16.47 -42.17 67.48
C LEU A 89 -14.97 -42.47 67.40
N ASP A 90 -14.47 -42.41 66.14
CA ASP A 90 -13.03 -42.43 65.84
C ASP A 90 -12.35 -41.30 66.67
N PRO A 91 -11.18 -41.59 67.30
CA PRO A 91 -10.44 -40.63 68.13
C PRO A 91 -10.06 -39.36 67.35
N GLU A 92 -9.85 -39.42 66.08
CA GLU A 92 -9.51 -38.27 65.24
C GLU A 92 -10.73 -37.42 64.92
N ILE A 93 -11.92 -38.04 64.70
CA ILE A 93 -13.20 -37.32 64.55
C ILE A 93 -13.53 -36.60 65.81
N LEU A 94 -13.34 -37.26 66.97
CA LEU A 94 -13.56 -36.66 68.29
C LEU A 94 -12.62 -35.46 68.52
N HIS A 95 -11.39 -35.56 68.14
CA HIS A 95 -10.43 -34.44 68.15
C HIS A 95 -10.89 -33.25 67.28
N HIS A 96 -11.34 -33.50 66.03
CA HIS A 96 -11.87 -32.47 65.16
C HIS A 96 -13.17 -31.85 65.67
N LEU A 97 -14.01 -32.64 66.31
CA LEU A 97 -15.25 -32.19 66.91
C LEU A 97 -15.02 -31.20 68.07
N MET A 98 -13.96 -31.44 68.88
CA MET A 98 -13.53 -30.52 69.94
C MET A 98 -12.84 -29.25 69.32
N MET A 99 -12.13 -29.40 68.23
CA MET A 99 -11.40 -28.33 67.58
C MET A 99 -12.33 -27.40 66.79
N TYR A 100 -13.37 -27.95 66.14
CA TYR A 100 -14.27 -27.20 65.24
C TYR A 100 -15.77 -27.35 65.61
N PRO A 101 -16.18 -27.01 66.87
CA PRO A 101 -17.55 -27.27 67.40
C PRO A 101 -18.59 -26.51 66.55
N GLU A 102 -18.31 -25.32 66.07
CA GLU A 102 -19.22 -24.51 65.26
C GLU A 102 -19.44 -25.13 63.86
N PHE A 103 -18.43 -25.77 63.30
CA PHE A 103 -18.54 -26.51 62.02
C PHE A 103 -19.54 -27.66 62.14
N PHE A 104 -19.38 -28.50 63.18
CA PHE A 104 -20.31 -29.66 63.43
C PHE A 104 -21.71 -29.26 63.75
N LYS A 105 -21.93 -28.17 64.53
CA LYS A 105 -23.28 -27.60 64.77
C LYS A 105 -23.87 -27.06 63.43
N GLY A 106 -23.06 -26.41 62.58
CA GLY A 106 -23.53 -25.87 61.33
C GLY A 106 -23.95 -26.95 60.32
N ILE A 107 -23.20 -28.04 60.24
CA ILE A 107 -23.52 -29.18 59.36
C ILE A 107 -24.92 -29.73 59.64
N LYS A 108 -25.28 -29.92 60.91
CA LYS A 108 -26.60 -30.45 61.24
C LYS A 108 -27.74 -29.57 60.75
N GLY A 109 -27.57 -28.26 60.84
CA GLY A 109 -28.55 -27.29 60.33
C GLY A 109 -28.61 -27.21 58.81
N GLU A 110 -27.47 -27.45 58.09
CA GLU A 110 -27.42 -27.48 56.63
C GLU A 110 -27.96 -28.82 56.11
N ALA A 111 -27.58 -29.92 56.70
CA ALA A 111 -28.02 -31.26 56.33
C ALA A 111 -29.53 -31.42 56.36
N THR A 112 -30.21 -30.84 57.40
CA THR A 112 -31.67 -30.87 57.51
C THR A 112 -32.34 -30.01 56.41
N LYS A 113 -31.67 -29.01 55.86
CA LYS A 113 -32.19 -28.12 54.81
C LYS A 113 -31.83 -28.57 53.40
N ALA A 114 -30.92 -29.52 53.23
CA ALA A 114 -30.44 -29.94 51.92
C ALA A 114 -31.56 -30.67 51.17
N GLU A 115 -31.99 -30.04 50.05
CA GLU A 115 -32.95 -30.62 49.11
C GLU A 115 -32.29 -31.64 48.15
N GLN A 116 -30.98 -31.55 47.95
CA GLN A 116 -30.21 -32.44 47.06
C GLN A 116 -29.71 -33.67 47.79
N VAL A 117 -29.61 -34.79 47.06
CA VAL A 117 -29.14 -36.09 47.61
C VAL A 117 -27.66 -35.97 48.01
N VAL A 118 -26.86 -35.19 47.27
CA VAL A 118 -25.44 -34.93 47.54
C VAL A 118 -25.19 -33.43 47.42
N SER A 119 -24.57 -32.82 48.40
CA SER A 119 -24.22 -31.41 48.42
C SER A 119 -22.78 -31.20 48.89
N PHE A 120 -22.01 -30.40 48.13
CA PHE A 120 -20.62 -30.03 48.43
C PHE A 120 -20.56 -28.62 49.03
N HIS A 121 -19.83 -28.51 50.14
CA HIS A 121 -19.69 -27.27 50.90
C HIS A 121 -18.25 -27.04 51.34
N MET A 122 -17.95 -25.82 51.75
CA MET A 122 -16.66 -25.43 52.30
C MET A 122 -16.92 -24.55 53.56
N TYR A 123 -16.34 -24.94 54.66
CA TYR A 123 -16.34 -24.15 55.88
C TYR A 123 -14.95 -23.54 56.10
N LYS A 124 -14.90 -22.24 56.30
CA LYS A 124 -13.65 -21.48 56.43
C LYS A 124 -13.37 -21.15 57.89
N THR A 125 -12.23 -21.61 58.39
CA THR A 125 -11.67 -21.18 59.68
C THR A 125 -10.56 -20.13 59.43
N PRO A 126 -10.01 -19.44 60.45
CA PRO A 126 -8.94 -18.49 60.26
C PRO A 126 -7.66 -19.06 59.62
N ASN A 127 -7.34 -20.34 59.85
CA ASN A 127 -6.09 -20.97 59.41
C ASN A 127 -6.28 -22.14 58.43
N GLU A 128 -7.50 -22.66 58.29
CA GLU A 128 -7.75 -23.90 57.56
C GLU A 128 -9.09 -23.84 56.83
N HIS A 129 -9.23 -24.62 55.77
CA HIS A 129 -10.49 -24.84 55.07
C HIS A 129 -10.95 -26.27 55.29
N ILE A 130 -12.21 -26.44 55.71
CA ILE A 130 -12.84 -27.74 55.82
C ILE A 130 -13.77 -27.92 54.64
N TYR A 131 -13.38 -28.78 53.71
CA TYR A 131 -14.20 -29.18 52.59
C TYR A 131 -15.07 -30.37 53.03
N TYR A 132 -16.36 -30.34 52.76
CA TYR A 132 -17.25 -31.41 53.17
C TYR A 132 -18.33 -31.69 52.16
N LEU A 133 -18.76 -32.96 52.13
CA LEU A 133 -19.79 -33.50 51.26
C LEU A 133 -20.87 -34.13 52.14
N ILE A 134 -22.12 -33.70 51.98
CA ILE A 134 -23.29 -34.26 52.69
C ILE A 134 -24.03 -35.15 51.71
N ASN A 135 -24.29 -36.43 52.12
CA ASN A 135 -25.03 -37.39 51.32
C ASN A 135 -26.16 -38.01 52.22
N LYS A 136 -27.38 -38.05 51.66
CA LYS A 136 -28.50 -38.74 52.30
C LYS A 136 -28.50 -40.21 51.91
N ILE A 137 -28.13 -41.11 52.86
CA ILE A 137 -28.07 -42.54 52.59
C ILE A 137 -29.47 -43.16 52.76
N ARG A 138 -30.19 -42.79 53.80
CA ARG A 138 -31.56 -43.28 54.11
C ARG A 138 -32.44 -42.13 54.66
N PRO A 139 -33.76 -42.26 54.68
CA PRO A 139 -34.60 -41.25 55.31
C PRO A 139 -34.19 -41.03 56.76
N GLY A 140 -33.74 -39.83 57.11
CA GLY A 140 -33.25 -39.44 58.42
C GLY A 140 -31.82 -39.80 58.77
N GLU A 141 -31.06 -40.43 57.85
CA GLU A 141 -29.65 -40.82 58.01
C GLU A 141 -28.79 -40.08 57.00
N MET A 142 -27.75 -39.35 57.44
CA MET A 142 -26.90 -38.53 56.67
C MET A 142 -25.43 -38.89 56.88
N LEU A 143 -24.66 -39.05 55.76
CA LEU A 143 -23.25 -39.25 55.80
C LEU A 143 -22.57 -37.90 55.41
N VAL A 144 -21.70 -37.46 56.27
CA VAL A 144 -20.80 -36.32 56.00
C VAL A 144 -19.40 -36.83 55.86
N SER A 145 -18.81 -36.59 54.68
CA SER A 145 -17.39 -36.83 54.46
C SER A 145 -16.69 -35.47 54.44
N TYR A 146 -15.68 -35.30 55.22
CA TYR A 146 -14.96 -34.03 55.32
C TYR A 146 -13.44 -34.20 55.28
N LYS A 147 -12.74 -33.18 54.79
CA LYS A 147 -11.28 -33.09 54.80
C LYS A 147 -10.88 -31.74 55.35
N VAL A 148 -10.01 -31.73 56.33
CA VAL A 148 -9.37 -30.50 56.83
C VAL A 148 -8.11 -30.24 55.96
N ASP A 149 -8.12 -29.10 55.29
CA ASP A 149 -7.06 -28.73 54.39
C ASP A 149 -6.35 -27.45 54.88
N ASN A 150 -5.09 -27.61 55.24
CA ASN A 150 -4.20 -26.53 55.67
C ASN A 150 -3.11 -26.21 54.60
N THR A 151 -3.01 -27.00 53.52
CA THR A 151 -1.92 -26.94 52.57
C THR A 151 -2.33 -26.41 51.20
N SER A 152 -3.58 -26.61 50.79
CA SER A 152 -4.04 -26.22 49.43
C SER A 152 -4.01 -24.72 49.19
N GLU A 153 -4.30 -23.89 50.19
CA GLU A 153 -4.18 -22.41 50.04
C GLU A 153 -2.73 -21.99 49.90
N VAL A 154 -1.80 -22.57 50.64
CA VAL A 154 -0.38 -22.26 50.58
C VAL A 154 0.17 -22.68 49.20
N LEU A 155 -0.15 -23.91 48.78
CA LEU A 155 0.25 -24.40 47.44
C LEU A 155 -0.39 -23.58 46.31
N ALA A 156 -1.68 -23.22 46.43
CA ALA A 156 -2.33 -22.39 45.46
C ALA A 156 -1.67 -21.00 45.34
N HIS A 157 -1.31 -20.39 46.48
CA HIS A 157 -0.62 -19.12 46.51
C HIS A 157 0.78 -19.20 45.91
N GLU A 158 1.54 -20.24 46.21
CA GLU A 158 2.88 -20.48 45.68
C GLU A 158 2.85 -20.71 44.16
N LEU A 159 1.91 -21.54 43.68
CA LEU A 159 1.68 -21.74 42.24
C LEU A 159 1.29 -20.43 41.54
N LEU A 160 0.44 -19.62 42.19
CA LEU A 160 -0.01 -18.34 41.67
C LEU A 160 1.18 -17.36 41.53
N MET A 161 2.03 -17.27 42.57
CA MET A 161 3.22 -16.39 42.53
C MET A 161 4.25 -16.83 41.50
N ASN A 162 4.47 -18.14 41.37
CA ASN A 162 5.39 -18.68 40.36
C ASN A 162 4.87 -18.44 38.93
N THR A 163 3.61 -18.72 38.65
CA THR A 163 3.02 -18.48 37.33
C THR A 163 2.97 -16.98 36.99
N LEU A 164 2.67 -16.12 37.96
CA LEU A 164 2.69 -14.66 37.80
C LEU A 164 4.10 -14.14 37.46
N SER A 165 5.13 -14.64 38.17
CA SER A 165 6.52 -14.21 37.92
C SER A 165 7.00 -14.58 36.53
N ILE A 166 6.71 -15.80 36.07
CA ILE A 166 7.02 -16.25 34.70
C ILE A 166 6.28 -15.39 33.68
N ALA A 167 5.00 -15.10 33.91
CA ALA A 167 4.19 -14.29 32.99
C ALA A 167 4.72 -12.87 32.86
N VAL A 168 5.10 -12.24 33.98
CA VAL A 168 5.73 -10.90 34.00
C VAL A 168 7.04 -10.90 33.24
N PHE A 169 7.87 -11.93 33.43
CA PHE A 169 9.15 -12.04 32.71
C PHE A 169 8.93 -12.15 31.19
N ILE A 170 8.03 -13.03 30.74
CA ILE A 170 7.70 -13.18 29.32
C ILE A 170 7.14 -11.86 28.76
N PHE A 171 6.28 -11.19 29.51
CA PHE A 171 5.69 -9.91 29.10
C PHE A 171 6.77 -8.83 28.88
N ILE A 172 7.73 -8.71 29.79
CA ILE A 172 8.85 -7.75 29.66
C ILE A 172 9.68 -8.07 28.41
N LEU A 173 9.94 -9.35 28.12
CA LEU A 173 10.69 -9.78 26.96
C LEU A 173 9.97 -9.41 25.65
N ILE A 174 8.65 -9.69 25.58
CA ILE A 174 7.82 -9.30 24.44
C ILE A 174 7.82 -7.78 24.25
N LEU A 175 7.71 -7.02 25.34
CA LEU A 175 7.71 -5.56 25.33
C LEU A 175 9.03 -5.01 24.75
N ILE A 176 10.16 -5.56 25.14
CA ILE A 176 11.50 -5.16 24.64
C ILE A 176 11.58 -5.42 23.12
N VAL A 177 11.17 -6.60 22.66
CA VAL A 177 11.17 -6.95 21.22
C VAL A 177 10.26 -6.01 20.45
N PHE A 178 9.07 -5.74 20.98
CA PHE A 178 8.10 -4.85 20.34
C PHE A 178 8.61 -3.41 20.23
N LEU A 179 9.24 -2.87 21.28
CA LEU A 179 9.81 -1.53 21.26
C LEU A 179 10.95 -1.42 20.24
N LYS A 180 11.81 -2.42 20.15
CA LYS A 180 12.89 -2.47 19.14
C LYS A 180 12.33 -2.52 17.72
N TRP A 181 11.32 -3.35 17.48
CA TRP A 181 10.66 -3.46 16.18
C TRP A 181 9.98 -2.15 15.76
N THR A 182 9.25 -1.52 16.68
CA THR A 182 8.58 -0.23 16.45
C THR A 182 9.59 0.88 16.15
N SER A 183 10.71 0.94 16.89
CA SER A 183 11.77 1.92 16.65
C SER A 183 12.38 1.77 15.24
N ARG A 184 12.59 0.52 14.80
CA ARG A 184 13.10 0.23 13.45
C ARG A 184 12.10 0.67 12.36
N LEU A 185 10.79 0.41 12.57
CA LEU A 185 9.74 0.82 11.65
C LEU A 185 9.68 2.37 11.51
N ILE A 186 9.75 3.09 12.63
CA ILE A 186 9.75 4.56 12.64
C ILE A 186 10.98 5.11 11.89
N ASN A 187 12.15 4.52 12.07
CA ASN A 187 13.35 4.95 11.36
C ASN A 187 13.23 4.73 9.86
N ASN A 188 12.75 3.56 9.42
CA ASN A 188 12.52 3.30 8.00
C ASN A 188 11.52 4.30 7.37
N LEU A 189 10.45 4.67 8.10
CA LEU A 189 9.50 5.70 7.64
C LEU A 189 10.14 7.09 7.54
N LYS A 190 11.05 7.45 8.46
CA LYS A 190 11.81 8.70 8.39
C LYS A 190 12.75 8.73 7.19
N ASP A 191 13.37 7.60 6.87
CA ASP A 191 14.24 7.48 5.70
C ASP A 191 13.44 7.70 4.41
N ILE A 192 12.24 7.10 4.29
CA ILE A 192 11.34 7.35 3.15
C ILE A 192 10.96 8.84 3.07
N GLN A 193 10.63 9.47 4.21
CA GLN A 193 10.33 10.89 4.23
C GLN A 193 11.52 11.72 3.76
N GLY A 194 12.73 11.44 4.25
CA GLY A 194 13.95 12.13 3.84
C GLY A 194 14.20 12.00 2.33
N VAL A 195 13.93 10.82 1.75
CA VAL A 195 14.01 10.58 0.30
C VAL A 195 12.99 11.42 -0.47
N LEU A 196 11.74 11.48 -0.01
CA LEU A 196 10.70 12.31 -0.64
C LEU A 196 11.05 13.80 -0.59
N ASP A 197 11.56 14.29 0.54
CA ASP A 197 12.01 15.69 0.68
C ASP A 197 13.20 16.00 -0.27
N THR A 198 14.06 15.02 -0.57
CA THR A 198 15.15 15.20 -1.54
C THR A 198 14.66 15.19 -2.99
N ILE A 199 13.58 14.49 -3.31
CA ILE A 199 12.96 14.47 -4.65
C ILE A 199 12.29 15.83 -4.96
N GLU A 200 11.74 16.53 -3.96
CA GLU A 200 11.15 17.87 -4.13
C GLU A 200 12.19 19.00 -4.32
N GLY A 201 13.48 18.75 -4.03
CA GLY A 201 14.54 19.75 -4.08
C GLY A 201 15.54 19.56 -5.21
N ASP A 202 16.60 20.39 -5.22
CA ASP A 202 17.70 20.38 -6.21
C ASP A 202 18.54 19.09 -6.22
N ASN A 203 18.23 18.12 -5.39
CA ASN A 203 19.00 16.90 -5.19
C ASN A 203 18.47 15.66 -5.93
N LEU A 204 17.67 15.86 -6.97
CA LEU A 204 17.07 14.79 -7.78
C LEU A 204 18.11 13.81 -8.35
N ARG A 205 19.37 14.25 -8.54
CA ARG A 205 20.47 13.45 -9.10
C ARG A 205 21.10 12.47 -8.12
N ASN A 206 20.90 12.64 -6.82
CA ASN A 206 21.49 11.76 -5.82
C ASN A 206 20.80 10.40 -5.80
N ALA A 207 21.59 9.32 -5.87
CA ALA A 207 21.06 7.97 -5.80
C ALA A 207 20.43 7.69 -4.42
N ILE A 208 19.27 7.03 -4.41
CA ILE A 208 18.60 6.62 -3.19
C ILE A 208 19.28 5.35 -2.66
N PRO A 209 19.70 5.29 -1.38
CA PRO A 209 20.22 4.07 -0.81
C PRO A 209 19.11 3.02 -0.71
N THR A 210 19.30 1.87 -1.36
CA THR A 210 18.33 0.78 -1.39
C THR A 210 18.72 -0.42 -0.50
N ASN A 211 19.88 -0.37 0.12
CA ASN A 211 20.44 -1.46 0.94
C ASN A 211 20.09 -1.24 2.43
N ASN A 212 19.99 -2.35 3.19
CA ASN A 212 19.75 -2.40 4.65
C ASN A 212 18.28 -2.24 5.11
N TYR A 213 17.32 -2.41 4.23
CA TYR A 213 15.90 -2.41 4.59
C TYR A 213 15.34 -3.85 4.62
N THR A 214 14.17 -4.04 5.24
CA THR A 214 13.40 -5.27 5.06
C THR A 214 12.88 -5.36 3.63
N GLU A 215 12.54 -6.56 3.18
CA GLU A 215 12.16 -6.84 1.79
C GLU A 215 11.03 -5.89 1.29
N GLU A 216 10.00 -5.65 2.12
CA GLU A 216 8.89 -4.77 1.79
C GLU A 216 9.32 -3.30 1.66
N PHE A 217 10.19 -2.83 2.55
CA PHE A 217 10.74 -1.47 2.47
C PHE A 217 11.71 -1.30 1.31
N GLN A 218 12.47 -2.33 0.99
CA GLN A 218 13.37 -2.33 -0.16
C GLN A 218 12.60 -2.17 -1.47
N GLU A 219 11.46 -2.85 -1.62
CA GLU A 219 10.58 -2.70 -2.79
C GLU A 219 10.07 -1.26 -2.95
N VAL A 220 9.65 -0.64 -1.84
CA VAL A 220 9.22 0.78 -1.83
C VAL A 220 10.38 1.69 -2.24
N MET A 221 11.58 1.50 -1.67
CA MET A 221 12.76 2.31 -1.99
C MET A 221 13.18 2.15 -3.46
N CYS A 222 13.14 0.92 -4.01
CA CYS A 222 13.39 0.68 -5.44
C CYS A 222 12.34 1.35 -6.34
N SER A 223 11.08 1.41 -5.90
CA SER A 223 10.01 2.09 -6.65
C SER A 223 10.20 3.60 -6.63
N LEU A 224 10.61 4.18 -5.50
CA LEU A 224 10.97 5.59 -5.38
C LEU A 224 12.18 5.94 -6.24
N ASP A 225 13.23 5.09 -6.30
CA ASP A 225 14.38 5.33 -7.16
C ASP A 225 14.03 5.28 -8.66
N ARG A 226 13.14 4.37 -9.05
CA ARG A 226 12.59 4.34 -10.42
C ARG A 226 11.83 5.62 -10.77
N MET A 227 10.97 6.10 -9.84
CA MET A 227 10.26 7.36 -10.03
C MET A 227 11.22 8.55 -10.13
N ARG A 228 12.21 8.62 -9.23
CA ARG A 228 13.27 9.64 -9.27
C ARG A 228 14.01 9.66 -10.61
N LYS A 229 14.43 8.48 -11.11
CA LYS A 229 15.12 8.38 -12.41
C LYS A 229 14.27 8.93 -13.55
N ARG A 230 12.98 8.58 -13.61
CA ARG A 230 12.07 9.12 -14.62
C ARG A 230 11.94 10.64 -14.52
N LEU A 231 11.77 11.19 -13.32
CA LEU A 231 11.70 12.64 -13.12
C LEU A 231 13.02 13.33 -13.54
N CYS A 232 14.17 12.71 -13.26
CA CYS A 232 15.47 13.23 -13.69
C CYS A 232 15.58 13.25 -15.21
N GLU A 233 15.19 12.17 -15.88
CA GLU A 233 15.19 12.06 -17.35
C GLU A 233 14.23 13.09 -17.99
N GLU A 234 13.04 13.28 -17.41
CA GLU A 234 12.07 14.29 -17.86
C GLU A 234 12.61 15.71 -17.70
N GLU A 235 13.24 16.03 -16.56
CA GLU A 235 13.83 17.36 -16.34
C GLU A 235 15.04 17.62 -17.25
N GLU A 236 15.90 16.62 -17.47
CA GLU A 236 17.02 16.73 -18.40
C GLU A 236 16.52 16.93 -19.84
N ALA A 237 15.51 16.19 -20.27
CA ALA A 237 14.90 16.36 -21.59
C ALA A 237 14.30 17.77 -21.75
N LYS A 238 13.63 18.27 -20.71
CA LYS A 238 13.07 19.63 -20.69
C LYS A 238 14.15 20.71 -20.74
N GLN A 239 15.24 20.57 -20.00
CA GLN A 239 16.37 21.49 -20.03
C GLN A 239 17.04 21.49 -21.41
N GLN A 240 17.26 20.31 -22.00
CA GLN A 240 17.79 20.19 -23.34
C GLN A 240 16.87 20.84 -24.38
N MET A 241 15.56 20.65 -24.27
CA MET A 241 14.57 21.32 -25.11
C MET A 241 14.68 22.85 -25.01
N LEU A 242 14.72 23.41 -23.79
CA LEU A 242 14.87 24.86 -23.58
C LEU A 242 16.19 25.40 -24.17
N HIS A 243 17.28 24.66 -24.05
CA HIS A 243 18.58 25.00 -24.64
C HIS A 243 18.46 25.05 -26.17
N ASN A 244 17.87 24.04 -26.78
CA ASN A 244 17.69 23.94 -28.23
C ASN A 244 16.79 25.08 -28.76
N ILE A 245 15.68 25.39 -28.01
CA ILE A 245 14.81 26.53 -28.33
C ILE A 245 15.59 27.84 -28.34
N SER A 246 16.38 28.09 -27.30
CA SER A 246 17.15 29.32 -27.19
C SER A 246 18.15 29.49 -28.34
N HIS A 247 18.85 28.43 -28.69
CA HIS A 247 19.81 28.42 -29.80
C HIS A 247 19.09 28.65 -31.14
N ASP A 248 18.00 27.94 -31.39
CA ASP A 248 17.26 27.98 -32.67
C ASP A 248 16.50 29.30 -32.90
N LEU A 249 16.14 30.02 -31.84
CA LEU A 249 15.58 31.38 -31.95
C LEU A 249 16.66 32.45 -32.10
N LYS A 250 17.82 32.28 -31.45
CA LYS A 250 18.91 33.27 -31.49
C LYS A 250 19.50 33.40 -32.88
N THR A 251 19.63 32.30 -33.62
CA THR A 251 20.27 32.30 -34.96
C THR A 251 19.50 33.18 -35.96
N PRO A 252 18.18 32.97 -36.26
CA PRO A 252 17.46 33.83 -37.19
C PRO A 252 17.36 35.29 -36.72
N LEU A 253 17.23 35.51 -35.39
CA LEU A 253 17.19 36.83 -34.81
C LEU A 253 18.49 37.59 -35.03
N ALA A 254 19.67 36.93 -34.90
CA ALA A 254 20.97 37.54 -35.20
C ALA A 254 21.10 37.90 -36.67
N VAL A 255 20.60 37.05 -37.58
CA VAL A 255 20.59 37.31 -39.03
C VAL A 255 19.71 38.55 -39.33
N ILE A 256 18.49 38.59 -38.83
CA ILE A 256 17.58 39.73 -38.98
C ILE A 256 18.27 41.03 -38.51
N LYS A 257 18.88 41.00 -37.32
CA LYS A 257 19.55 42.15 -36.74
C LYS A 257 20.73 42.60 -37.58
N ASN A 258 21.61 41.69 -38.00
CA ASN A 258 22.79 42.02 -38.80
C ASN A 258 22.42 42.64 -40.15
N TYR A 259 21.38 42.11 -40.83
CA TYR A 259 20.94 42.68 -42.09
C TYR A 259 20.20 44.02 -41.92
N ALA A 260 19.46 44.18 -40.85
CA ALA A 260 18.84 45.47 -40.51
C ALA A 260 19.91 46.55 -40.20
N GLU A 261 20.95 46.19 -39.43
CA GLU A 261 22.12 47.05 -39.18
C GLU A 261 22.85 47.41 -40.50
N GLY A 262 23.04 46.40 -41.40
CA GLY A 262 23.59 46.63 -42.71
C GLY A 262 22.81 47.62 -43.54
N ILE A 263 21.48 47.55 -43.55
CA ILE A 263 20.60 48.54 -44.22
C ILE A 263 20.80 49.94 -43.62
N ILE A 264 20.92 50.07 -42.32
CA ILE A 264 21.13 51.34 -41.61
C ILE A 264 22.49 51.95 -42.02
N ASP A 265 23.53 51.12 -42.15
CA ASP A 265 24.89 51.53 -42.48
C ASP A 265 25.11 51.73 -44.00
N GLY A 266 24.07 51.48 -44.81
CA GLY A 266 24.15 51.59 -46.27
C GLY A 266 24.92 50.49 -46.96
N VAL A 267 25.07 49.32 -46.29
CA VAL A 267 25.74 48.11 -46.80
C VAL A 267 24.71 47.08 -47.15
N TYR A 268 24.64 46.67 -48.43
CA TYR A 268 23.65 45.75 -48.96
C TYR A 268 24.36 44.45 -49.47
N PRO A 269 24.55 43.44 -48.65
CA PRO A 269 25.30 42.24 -48.99
C PRO A 269 24.75 41.46 -50.19
N TYR A 270 23.46 41.67 -50.53
CA TYR A 270 22.76 41.00 -51.63
C TYR A 270 22.47 41.91 -52.82
N GLY A 271 23.08 43.10 -52.87
CA GLY A 271 23.02 44.00 -54.01
C GLY A 271 22.07 45.18 -53.83
N THR A 272 20.85 44.96 -53.35
CA THR A 272 19.83 46.03 -53.17
C THR A 272 19.20 46.03 -51.77
N VAL A 273 18.58 47.15 -51.40
CA VAL A 273 17.80 47.26 -50.14
C VAL A 273 16.63 46.29 -50.14
N GLU A 274 15.95 46.18 -51.29
CA GLU A 274 14.80 45.29 -51.46
C GLU A 274 15.18 43.82 -51.27
N GLU A 275 16.28 43.34 -51.87
CA GLU A 275 16.75 41.99 -51.69
C GLU A 275 17.15 41.68 -50.24
N THR A 276 17.85 42.63 -49.61
CA THR A 276 18.22 42.48 -48.18
C THR A 276 16.99 42.49 -47.27
N ALA A 277 15.99 43.33 -47.55
CA ALA A 277 14.73 43.35 -46.82
C ALA A 277 13.94 42.06 -47.01
N HIS A 278 13.94 41.44 -48.17
CA HIS A 278 13.35 40.12 -48.42
C HIS A 278 13.99 39.00 -47.56
N ILE A 279 15.28 39.07 -47.34
CA ILE A 279 15.97 38.11 -46.49
C ILE A 279 15.55 38.30 -45.03
N ILE A 280 15.46 39.53 -44.56
CA ILE A 280 14.94 39.83 -43.22
C ILE A 280 13.52 39.29 -43.05
N TYR A 281 12.66 39.55 -44.05
CA TYR A 281 11.28 39.07 -44.06
C TYR A 281 11.20 37.54 -43.98
N ASN A 282 11.96 36.83 -44.80
CA ASN A 282 12.00 35.37 -44.81
C ASN A 282 12.48 34.78 -43.48
N HIS A 283 13.48 35.39 -42.85
CA HIS A 283 13.94 34.96 -41.51
C HIS A 283 12.91 35.27 -40.42
N ALA A 284 12.21 36.38 -40.50
CA ALA A 284 11.12 36.72 -39.57
C ALA A 284 9.94 35.74 -39.70
N GLU A 285 9.52 35.40 -40.92
CA GLU A 285 8.48 34.41 -41.18
C GLU A 285 8.87 33.01 -40.65
N ARG A 286 10.11 32.61 -40.85
CA ARG A 286 10.64 31.35 -40.31
C ARG A 286 10.64 31.35 -38.77
N LEU A 287 10.98 32.48 -38.15
CA LEU A 287 10.95 32.65 -36.68
C LEU A 287 9.54 32.56 -36.17
N GLU A 288 8.58 33.24 -36.80
CA GLU A 288 7.17 33.20 -36.48
C GLU A 288 6.60 31.75 -36.49
N LYS A 289 6.84 31.02 -37.58
CA LYS A 289 6.44 29.61 -37.70
C LYS A 289 7.03 28.74 -36.59
N LYS A 290 8.30 28.98 -36.19
CA LYS A 290 8.92 28.27 -35.07
C LYS A 290 8.22 28.58 -33.74
N VAL A 291 7.96 29.85 -33.47
CA VAL A 291 7.26 30.28 -32.23
C VAL A 291 5.86 29.70 -32.16
N GLN A 292 5.11 29.73 -33.26
CA GLN A 292 3.77 29.14 -33.31
C GLN A 292 3.80 27.63 -33.10
N GLY A 293 4.76 26.90 -33.70
CA GLY A 293 4.95 25.48 -33.47
C GLY A 293 5.27 25.13 -32.02
N LEU A 294 6.10 25.95 -31.35
CA LEU A 294 6.40 25.79 -29.91
C LEU A 294 5.18 26.03 -29.01
N LEU A 295 4.43 27.09 -29.28
CA LEU A 295 3.19 27.39 -28.55
C LEU A 295 2.17 26.26 -28.71
N TYR A 296 2.08 25.70 -29.92
CA TYR A 296 1.20 24.58 -30.20
C TYR A 296 1.63 23.31 -29.46
N LEU A 297 2.92 22.96 -29.44
CA LEU A 297 3.44 21.83 -28.68
C LEU A 297 3.17 21.97 -27.18
N ASN A 298 3.38 23.15 -26.63
CA ASN A 298 3.11 23.44 -25.21
C ASN A 298 1.61 23.32 -24.90
N ARG A 299 0.74 23.78 -25.82
CA ARG A 299 -0.71 23.58 -25.68
C ARG A 299 -1.13 22.10 -25.70
N LEU A 300 -0.52 21.28 -26.58
CA LEU A 300 -0.79 19.84 -26.61
C LEU A 300 -0.39 19.13 -25.31
N GLU A 301 0.72 19.53 -24.69
CA GLU A 301 1.13 18.98 -23.38
C GLU A 301 0.12 19.31 -22.27
N TYR A 302 -0.43 20.52 -22.28
CA TYR A 302 -1.48 20.92 -21.35
C TYR A 302 -2.78 20.15 -21.57
N LEU A 303 -3.14 19.88 -22.84
CA LEU A 303 -4.38 19.15 -23.21
C LEU A 303 -4.33 17.66 -22.87
N ARG A 304 -3.15 17.09 -22.64
CA ARG A 304 -2.99 15.66 -22.24
C ARG A 304 -3.77 15.29 -20.97
N GLY A 305 -4.20 16.28 -20.16
CA GLY A 305 -5.03 16.11 -18.96
C GLY A 305 -6.51 16.49 -19.10
N ILE A 306 -6.91 17.04 -20.26
CA ILE A 306 -8.26 17.54 -20.50
C ILE A 306 -8.91 16.66 -21.57
N HIS A 307 -9.89 15.85 -21.18
CA HIS A 307 -10.65 15.02 -22.12
C HIS A 307 -11.66 15.90 -22.88
N GLU A 308 -11.24 16.51 -24.01
CA GLU A 308 -12.20 16.89 -25.03
C GLU A 308 -12.78 15.60 -25.63
N ALA A 309 -14.11 15.50 -25.72
CA ALA A 309 -14.73 14.32 -26.27
C ALA A 309 -14.33 14.19 -27.76
N PRO A 310 -13.51 13.20 -28.15
CA PRO A 310 -13.10 13.05 -29.54
C PRO A 310 -14.32 12.64 -30.39
N GLN A 311 -14.46 13.22 -31.56
CA GLN A 311 -15.48 12.84 -32.55
C GLN A 311 -14.88 11.89 -33.60
N TRP A 312 -15.74 11.11 -34.23
CA TRP A 312 -15.38 10.31 -35.39
C TRP A 312 -15.61 11.14 -36.65
N PHE A 313 -14.68 11.10 -37.60
CA PHE A 313 -14.77 11.81 -38.86
C PHE A 313 -14.08 11.00 -39.96
N GLU A 314 -14.54 11.17 -41.21
CA GLU A 314 -13.98 10.50 -42.39
C GLU A 314 -12.63 11.14 -42.77
N MET A 315 -11.52 10.39 -42.61
CA MET A 315 -10.18 10.88 -42.92
C MET A 315 -9.97 11.18 -44.39
N GLY A 316 -10.57 10.41 -45.27
CA GLY A 316 -10.45 10.61 -46.70
C GLY A 316 -10.92 11.99 -47.18
N LEU A 317 -12.02 12.49 -46.62
CA LEU A 317 -12.52 13.84 -46.93
C LEU A 317 -11.55 14.92 -46.45
N LEU A 318 -11.03 14.78 -45.23
CA LEU A 318 -10.06 15.74 -44.71
C LEU A 318 -8.77 15.77 -45.52
N VAL A 319 -8.26 14.60 -45.96
CA VAL A 319 -7.09 14.51 -46.81
C VAL A 319 -7.33 15.23 -48.17
N GLN A 320 -8.48 15.01 -48.82
CA GLN A 320 -8.86 15.66 -50.05
C GLN A 320 -8.92 17.19 -49.90
N GLU A 321 -9.53 17.66 -48.82
CA GLU A 321 -9.60 19.08 -48.49
C GLU A 321 -8.20 19.69 -48.35
N VAL A 322 -7.35 19.12 -47.49
CA VAL A 322 -5.98 19.62 -47.25
C VAL A 322 -5.15 19.62 -48.53
N VAL A 323 -5.20 18.54 -49.31
CA VAL A 323 -4.48 18.44 -50.57
C VAL A 323 -4.95 19.47 -51.57
N SER A 324 -6.29 19.78 -51.65
CA SER A 324 -6.80 20.81 -52.56
C SER A 324 -6.26 22.20 -52.25
N TYR A 325 -6.16 22.59 -50.98
CA TYR A 325 -5.56 23.87 -50.58
C TYR A 325 -4.02 23.92 -50.86
N MET A 326 -3.35 22.79 -50.77
CA MET A 326 -1.91 22.72 -50.98
C MET A 326 -1.49 22.57 -52.48
N LYS A 327 -2.43 22.30 -53.43
CA LYS A 327 -2.17 22.18 -54.88
C LYS A 327 -1.88 23.50 -55.55
N ASP A 328 -2.37 24.62 -55.04
CA ASP A 328 -2.15 25.95 -55.62
C ASP A 328 -0.71 26.49 -55.51
N TYR A 329 0.17 25.76 -54.82
CA TYR A 329 1.61 26.04 -54.84
C TYR A 329 2.28 25.26 -55.98
N GLU A 330 2.85 25.96 -56.99
CA GLU A 330 3.59 25.42 -58.13
C GLU A 330 4.71 24.45 -57.67
N GLY A 331 4.37 23.18 -57.49
CA GLY A 331 5.34 22.11 -57.18
C GLY A 331 5.54 21.22 -58.39
N ARG A 332 6.80 20.78 -58.64
CA ARG A 332 7.16 19.79 -59.68
C ARG A 332 6.70 18.36 -59.35
N GLN A 333 6.11 18.12 -58.14
CA GLN A 333 5.76 16.79 -57.66
C GLN A 333 4.30 16.45 -57.98
N THR A 334 4.05 15.17 -58.28
CA THR A 334 2.71 14.62 -58.47
C THR A 334 2.21 14.06 -57.11
N ILE A 335 1.04 14.51 -56.66
CA ILE A 335 0.40 13.99 -55.47
C ILE A 335 -0.71 13.05 -55.90
N GLU A 336 -0.57 11.78 -55.60
CA GLU A 336 -1.61 10.74 -55.76
C GLU A 336 -2.31 10.53 -54.43
N VAL A 337 -3.65 10.50 -54.48
CA VAL A 337 -4.47 10.32 -53.27
C VAL A 337 -5.39 9.12 -53.50
N ASP A 338 -5.32 8.13 -52.64
CA ASP A 338 -6.11 6.92 -52.61
C ASP A 338 -6.74 6.78 -51.25
N THR A 339 -8.03 6.95 -51.15
CA THR A 339 -8.73 7.01 -49.83
C THR A 339 -9.99 6.16 -49.88
N ASP A 340 -10.22 5.42 -48.79
CA ASP A 340 -11.47 4.77 -48.47
C ASP A 340 -12.32 5.63 -47.52
N GLN A 341 -13.42 5.07 -47.01
CA GLN A 341 -14.32 5.73 -46.06
C GLN A 341 -13.94 5.46 -44.59
N SER A 342 -12.66 5.21 -44.29
CA SER A 342 -12.20 4.97 -42.95
C SER A 342 -12.40 6.19 -42.04
N GLU A 343 -12.98 5.94 -40.87
CA GLU A 343 -13.21 6.96 -39.83
C GLU A 343 -12.08 6.96 -38.83
N PHE A 344 -11.60 8.18 -38.50
CA PHE A 344 -10.60 8.40 -37.48
C PHE A 344 -11.20 9.12 -36.28
N LYS A 345 -10.67 8.82 -35.10
CA LYS A 345 -11.10 9.42 -33.85
C LYS A 345 -10.25 10.65 -33.55
N GLY A 346 -10.89 11.80 -33.28
CA GLY A 346 -10.14 13.01 -32.89
C GLY A 346 -10.87 14.30 -33.20
N ASP A 347 -10.12 15.39 -33.14
CA ASP A 347 -10.56 16.72 -33.58
C ASP A 347 -10.06 16.93 -35.02
N PRO A 348 -10.95 17.14 -36.02
CA PRO A 348 -10.54 17.33 -37.42
C PRO A 348 -9.55 18.47 -37.63
N GLU A 349 -9.65 19.58 -36.85
CA GLU A 349 -8.70 20.68 -36.95
C GLU A 349 -7.29 20.31 -36.48
N LYS A 350 -7.18 19.49 -35.43
CA LYS A 350 -5.88 18.97 -34.98
C LYS A 350 -5.31 17.97 -35.99
N TRP A 351 -6.17 17.12 -36.60
CA TRP A 351 -5.75 16.23 -37.67
C TRP A 351 -5.37 16.97 -38.95
N ARG A 352 -5.99 18.10 -39.26
CA ARG A 352 -5.55 18.99 -40.34
C ARG A 352 -4.09 19.41 -40.16
N ILE A 353 -3.70 19.83 -38.96
CA ILE A 353 -2.33 20.19 -38.62
C ILE A 353 -1.37 19.00 -38.80
N VAL A 354 -1.82 17.78 -38.45
CA VAL A 354 -1.03 16.54 -38.69
C VAL A 354 -0.79 16.34 -40.17
N LEU A 355 -1.84 16.42 -41.01
CA LEU A 355 -1.74 16.26 -42.46
C LEU A 355 -0.88 17.34 -43.09
N GLU A 356 -1.07 18.60 -42.72
CA GLU A 356 -0.25 19.71 -43.21
C GLU A 356 1.26 19.51 -42.94
N ASN A 357 1.62 19.08 -41.71
CA ASN A 357 3.01 18.81 -41.38
C ASN A 357 3.58 17.61 -42.11
N LEU A 358 2.82 16.53 -42.28
CA LEU A 358 3.29 15.36 -43.02
C LEU A 358 3.40 15.62 -44.53
N ILE A 359 2.43 16.33 -45.12
CA ILE A 359 2.44 16.65 -46.55
C ILE A 359 3.54 17.69 -46.86
N ASP A 360 3.75 18.73 -46.01
CA ASP A 360 4.85 19.68 -46.14
C ASP A 360 6.20 18.96 -46.04
N ASN A 361 6.34 18.01 -45.17
CA ASN A 361 7.52 17.17 -45.07
C ASN A 361 7.71 16.33 -46.34
N ALA A 362 6.67 15.66 -46.84
CA ALA A 362 6.72 14.89 -48.08
C ALA A 362 7.09 15.79 -49.27
N LYS A 363 6.50 16.98 -49.44
CA LYS A 363 6.82 17.95 -50.50
C LYS A 363 8.29 18.38 -50.45
N ARG A 364 8.86 18.56 -49.29
CA ARG A 364 10.25 19.01 -49.12
C ARG A 364 11.25 17.98 -49.59
N TYR A 365 10.99 16.71 -49.32
CA TYR A 365 11.93 15.62 -49.57
C TYR A 365 11.61 14.81 -50.84
N ALA A 366 10.42 14.89 -51.38
CA ALA A 366 10.04 14.21 -52.59
C ALA A 366 10.80 14.75 -53.81
N LYS A 367 11.27 13.86 -54.69
CA LYS A 367 11.86 14.20 -55.99
C LYS A 367 10.77 14.44 -57.04
N HIS A 368 9.81 13.52 -57.17
CA HIS A 368 8.79 13.55 -58.19
C HIS A 368 7.40 13.11 -57.69
N LYS A 369 7.32 12.20 -56.72
CA LYS A 369 6.06 11.53 -56.37
C LYS A 369 5.78 11.53 -54.85
N ILE A 370 4.53 11.85 -54.51
CA ILE A 370 3.97 11.73 -53.18
C ILE A 370 2.70 10.88 -53.31
N CYS A 371 2.54 9.84 -52.44
CA CYS A 371 1.32 9.05 -52.37
C CYS A 371 0.74 9.14 -50.99
N ILE A 372 -0.54 9.48 -50.88
CA ILE A 372 -1.29 9.53 -49.65
C ILE A 372 -2.37 8.44 -49.73
N ARG A 373 -2.36 7.51 -48.79
CA ARG A 373 -3.32 6.40 -48.75
C ARG A 373 -3.99 6.33 -47.41
N VAL A 374 -5.30 6.17 -47.42
CA VAL A 374 -6.13 5.90 -46.24
C VAL A 374 -6.80 4.57 -46.46
N GLU A 375 -6.50 3.58 -45.63
CA GLU A 375 -7.02 2.20 -45.73
C GLU A 375 -7.17 1.60 -44.33
N GLN A 376 -8.32 1.02 -44.01
CA GLN A 376 -8.55 0.17 -42.83
C GLN A 376 -7.99 0.79 -41.53
N ASP A 377 -8.41 2.04 -41.23
CA ASP A 377 -7.98 2.79 -40.05
C ASP A 377 -6.49 3.16 -40.00
N SER A 378 -5.81 3.11 -41.14
CA SER A 378 -4.42 3.57 -41.28
C SER A 378 -4.31 4.70 -42.30
N LEU A 379 -3.41 5.67 -42.01
CA LEU A 379 -3.01 6.76 -42.89
C LEU A 379 -1.55 6.61 -43.23
N SER A 380 -1.21 6.43 -44.48
CA SER A 380 0.17 6.38 -44.97
C SER A 380 0.47 7.50 -45.92
N ILE A 381 1.66 8.11 -45.78
CA ILE A 381 2.19 9.14 -46.67
C ILE A 381 3.58 8.73 -47.11
N TYR A 382 3.69 8.44 -48.39
CA TYR A 382 4.92 8.06 -49.07
C TYR A 382 5.48 9.22 -49.87
N ASN A 383 6.80 9.36 -49.89
CA ASN A 383 7.54 10.22 -50.81
C ASN A 383 8.76 9.49 -51.40
N ASP A 384 9.12 9.79 -52.66
CA ASP A 384 10.25 9.22 -53.41
C ASP A 384 11.61 9.90 -53.09
N GLY A 385 11.78 10.39 -51.88
CA GLY A 385 12.97 11.05 -51.40
C GLY A 385 14.10 10.10 -50.98
N GLU A 386 15.18 10.69 -50.49
CA GLU A 386 16.31 9.92 -49.95
C GLU A 386 15.93 9.18 -48.69
N PRO A 387 16.48 7.97 -48.47
CA PRO A 387 16.21 7.20 -47.27
C PRO A 387 16.72 7.91 -46.00
N ILE A 388 15.99 7.77 -44.91
CA ILE A 388 16.36 8.34 -43.61
C ILE A 388 17.38 7.41 -42.93
N SER A 389 18.49 7.96 -42.41
CA SER A 389 19.47 7.16 -41.65
C SER A 389 18.83 6.46 -40.42
N ILE A 390 19.32 5.26 -40.09
CA ILE A 390 18.78 4.47 -38.93
C ILE A 390 18.86 5.27 -37.63
N GLU A 391 19.94 6.05 -37.46
CA GLU A 391 20.10 6.88 -36.25
C GLU A 391 19.04 7.99 -36.16
N LEU A 392 18.68 8.59 -37.31
CA LEU A 392 17.67 9.64 -37.36
C LEU A 392 16.25 9.08 -37.23
N GLN A 393 15.97 7.88 -37.77
CA GLN A 393 14.65 7.25 -37.66
C GLN A 393 14.19 7.11 -36.17
N THR A 394 15.13 6.85 -35.26
CA THR A 394 14.83 6.71 -33.83
C THR A 394 14.51 8.03 -33.15
N LYS A 395 14.96 9.16 -33.70
CA LYS A 395 14.85 10.49 -33.07
C LYS A 395 13.99 11.48 -33.88
N ILE A 396 13.60 11.14 -35.11
CA ILE A 396 12.95 12.07 -36.05
C ILE A 396 11.65 12.70 -35.50
N PHE A 397 11.00 12.05 -34.53
CA PHE A 397 9.81 12.54 -33.88
C PHE A 397 10.13 13.38 -32.61
N GLN A 398 11.38 13.55 -32.23
CA GLN A 398 11.75 14.41 -31.11
C GLN A 398 11.79 15.88 -31.59
N PRO A 399 11.37 16.83 -30.71
CA PRO A 399 11.44 18.25 -31.06
C PRO A 399 12.88 18.67 -31.41
N PHE A 400 13.02 19.53 -32.46
CA PHE A 400 14.27 20.09 -32.96
C PHE A 400 15.19 19.12 -33.71
N GLU A 401 14.83 17.86 -33.85
CA GLU A 401 15.60 16.95 -34.75
C GLU A 401 15.32 17.30 -36.21
N LYS A 402 16.37 17.40 -36.99
CA LYS A 402 16.32 17.86 -38.37
C LYS A 402 17.12 16.93 -39.30
N GLY A 403 16.53 16.61 -40.47
CA GLY A 403 17.31 16.12 -41.62
C GLY A 403 18.13 17.24 -42.27
N VAL A 404 18.84 16.91 -43.36
CA VAL A 404 19.78 17.82 -44.03
C VAL A 404 19.14 19.15 -44.45
N ASP A 405 17.85 19.16 -44.85
CA ASP A 405 17.10 20.36 -45.30
C ASP A 405 15.97 20.76 -44.30
N GLY A 406 16.03 20.30 -43.06
CA GLY A 406 15.01 20.53 -42.07
C GLY A 406 14.92 21.99 -41.59
N VAL A 407 13.75 22.66 -41.74
CA VAL A 407 13.59 24.09 -41.40
C VAL A 407 13.32 24.30 -39.90
N THR A 408 12.33 23.63 -39.35
CA THR A 408 11.90 23.88 -37.96
C THR A 408 12.27 22.75 -36.99
N GLY A 409 12.25 21.50 -37.43
CA GLY A 409 12.44 20.32 -36.61
C GLY A 409 11.26 20.10 -35.59
N LEU A 410 10.12 20.77 -35.77
CA LEU A 410 8.96 20.69 -34.87
C LEU A 410 7.79 19.94 -35.50
N GLY A 411 7.69 19.88 -36.84
CA GLY A 411 6.53 19.33 -37.54
C GLY A 411 6.22 17.88 -37.17
N LEU A 412 7.22 16.98 -37.23
CA LEU A 412 7.03 15.58 -36.88
C LEU A 412 6.79 15.36 -35.37
N ALA A 413 7.37 16.21 -34.53
CA ALA A 413 7.07 16.21 -33.09
C ALA A 413 5.62 16.63 -32.81
N ILE A 414 5.12 17.63 -33.55
CA ILE A 414 3.70 18.04 -33.49
C ILE A 414 2.79 16.88 -33.92
N VAL A 415 3.12 16.23 -35.04
CA VAL A 415 2.38 15.06 -35.53
C VAL A 415 2.28 14.00 -34.43
N LYS A 416 3.41 13.54 -33.92
CA LYS A 416 3.45 12.49 -32.89
C LYS A 416 2.66 12.86 -31.65
N LYS A 417 2.86 14.05 -31.10
CA LYS A 417 2.15 14.53 -29.89
C LYS A 417 0.65 14.66 -30.12
N THR A 418 0.22 15.08 -31.31
CA THR A 418 -1.20 15.23 -31.65
C THR A 418 -1.92 13.89 -31.74
N ILE A 419 -1.34 12.91 -32.45
CA ILE A 419 -1.95 11.60 -32.61
C ILE A 419 -1.97 10.79 -31.29
N GLU A 420 -0.93 10.93 -30.45
CA GLU A 420 -0.88 10.33 -29.12
C GLU A 420 -2.05 10.76 -28.21
N LEU A 421 -2.64 11.96 -28.41
CA LEU A 421 -3.85 12.39 -27.69
C LEU A 421 -5.06 11.50 -27.97
N TYR A 422 -5.08 10.84 -29.12
CA TYR A 422 -6.17 9.99 -29.60
C TYR A 422 -5.82 8.51 -29.60
N ASN A 423 -4.67 8.14 -29.04
CA ASN A 423 -4.12 6.78 -28.95
C ASN A 423 -3.74 6.16 -30.30
N TYR A 424 -3.29 6.97 -31.27
CA TYR A 424 -2.66 6.49 -32.48
C TYR A 424 -1.14 6.47 -32.34
N GLU A 425 -0.49 5.63 -33.13
CA GLU A 425 0.96 5.53 -33.25
C GLU A 425 1.42 5.92 -34.65
N ILE A 426 2.63 6.46 -34.79
CA ILE A 426 3.27 6.74 -36.07
C ILE A 426 4.58 5.99 -36.19
N THR A 427 4.79 5.40 -37.35
CA THR A 427 6.05 4.76 -37.74
C THR A 427 6.61 5.38 -39.00
N VAL A 428 7.91 5.21 -39.23
CA VAL A 428 8.61 5.60 -40.45
C VAL A 428 9.38 4.39 -40.96
N CYS A 429 9.25 4.13 -42.26
CA CYS A 429 9.95 3.04 -42.93
C CYS A 429 10.62 3.53 -44.21
N ASN A 430 11.87 3.13 -44.40
CA ASN A 430 12.51 3.30 -45.71
C ASN A 430 12.07 2.20 -46.66
N GLU A 431 11.60 2.58 -47.83
CA GLU A 431 11.31 1.67 -48.95
C GLU A 431 12.47 1.64 -49.95
N GLU A 432 12.38 0.78 -51.00
CA GLU A 432 13.44 0.68 -52.00
C GLU A 432 13.73 2.02 -52.68
N LYS A 433 12.76 2.89 -52.86
CA LYS A 433 12.86 4.17 -53.57
C LYS A 433 12.13 5.31 -52.83
N GLY A 434 12.20 5.36 -51.51
CA GLY A 434 11.54 6.42 -50.79
C GLY A 434 11.37 6.15 -49.32
N VAL A 435 10.47 6.92 -48.71
CA VAL A 435 10.15 6.87 -47.27
C VAL A 435 8.67 6.92 -47.08
N THR A 436 8.12 6.06 -46.21
CA THR A 436 6.71 6.04 -45.84
C THR A 436 6.56 6.34 -44.35
N PHE A 437 5.67 7.28 -44.04
CA PHE A 437 5.15 7.54 -42.68
C PHE A 437 3.77 6.92 -42.57
N THR A 438 3.56 6.09 -41.57
CA THR A 438 2.28 5.41 -41.35
C THR A 438 1.76 5.68 -39.94
N ILE A 439 0.48 6.10 -39.85
CA ILE A 439 -0.28 6.28 -38.61
C ILE A 439 -1.33 5.17 -38.53
N PHE A 440 -1.42 4.51 -37.38
CA PHE A 440 -2.37 3.41 -37.15
C PHE A 440 -2.86 3.36 -35.71
#